data_4ff3ecc85351451e86a10b266df853fb
#
_entry.id   4ff3ecc85351451e86a10b266df853fb
#
_cell.length_a   1.000
_cell.length_b   1.000
_cell.length_c   1.000
_cell.angle_alpha   90.00
_cell.angle_beta   90.00
_cell.angle_gamma   90.00
#
_symmetry.space_group_name_H-M   'P 1'
#
loop_
_entity.id
_entity.type
_entity.pdbx_description
1 polymer ?
#
loop_
_entity_poly.entity_id
_entity_poly.type
_entity_poly.pdbx_seq_one_letter_code
_entity_poly.pdbx_strand_id
1 'polypeptide(L)'
;MKKIVAVIFVLVSLGVRPAFAQWEGSLKANGGWNFLQSNTEDADFRIKYSGKKFYIGTGVYIGHDHQPSAQLTSILDAKKEQSEYYKGENKTIKPRNYKAGANIDFGYIFNPANVLSASVGYGFSGKDEYSNLETERYNGLSRDAIKGTQIDTTFVKSHNINGKINYSHKFESRPDARLDITLSEMAGVNGDVKRRITSGAFYSNPKNYATYSNLNDFNTKLSASYDDVFRFKKSQLKLRTGLDYISNQDLDGYSAETLVNGQWRDSTEYRQSYFYNSHSTEPYVNLTYSIGKFDFFVKERAQIYWHAMLDKLEEKKKPEDLVGLFDKYDFQNLLAAGINYNINDRHRLALDYGRTIARPDYKKLCPTLMIGDSEGEYFIGNPELLPEITDKINFGYNYTRSIFVMKLDINYRNKRNTAEKVIDLEKSKDITDPNVKTLYTWINNKRQDSFGTKLDLKMDGKTIKADIWAVFNYDIYGNKEKTTKKDFNFEVGTNIDVFLNETTKLSSSLVYISAKQSAYNLKGENVLANLRFSKTLIKGLDLYAELKDIVDKDIYEETWNADLNYLKVSSTNPMHRSAVLGIKYLF
;
A
#
# COMPACT_ATOMS: atom_id res chain seq x y z
N MET A 1 22.55 9.06 16.88
CA MET A 1 23.81 8.42 16.46
C MET A 1 24.66 7.88 17.62
N LYS A 2 25.26 8.69 18.50
CA LYS A 2 26.14 8.18 19.57
C LYS A 2 25.53 7.10 20.48
N LYS A 3 24.23 7.18 20.82
CA LYS A 3 23.55 6.21 21.69
C LYS A 3 23.19 4.90 20.97
N ILE A 4 22.83 4.95 19.67
CA ILE A 4 22.53 3.77 18.85
C ILE A 4 23.80 3.00 18.54
N VAL A 5 24.88 3.71 18.18
CA VAL A 5 26.21 3.12 17.97
C VAL A 5 26.74 2.47 19.26
N ALA A 6 26.48 3.06 20.43
CA ALA A 6 26.86 2.49 21.72
C ALA A 6 26.10 1.19 22.03
N VAL A 7 24.79 1.12 21.74
CA VAL A 7 24.00 -0.11 21.91
C VAL A 7 24.47 -1.21 20.95
N ILE A 8 24.78 -0.85 19.72
CA ILE A 8 25.36 -1.79 18.72
C ILE A 8 26.72 -2.29 19.20
N PHE A 9 27.61 -1.42 19.71
CA PHE A 9 28.90 -1.81 20.25
C PHE A 9 28.79 -2.73 21.47
N VAL A 10 27.84 -2.49 22.35
CA VAL A 10 27.58 -3.33 23.54
C VAL A 10 27.06 -4.70 23.12
N LEU A 11 26.15 -4.78 22.13
CA LEU A 11 25.64 -6.06 21.61
C LEU A 11 26.69 -6.85 20.83
N VAL A 12 27.56 -6.19 20.10
CA VAL A 12 28.70 -6.82 19.37
C VAL A 12 29.82 -7.22 20.34
N SER A 13 30.08 -6.43 21.41
CA SER A 13 31.11 -6.73 22.40
C SER A 13 30.70 -7.80 23.42
N LEU A 14 29.41 -8.06 23.59
CA LEU A 14 28.92 -9.18 24.38
C LEU A 14 29.24 -10.55 23.77
N GLY A 15 29.95 -10.56 22.60
CA GLY A 15 30.66 -11.74 22.07
C GLY A 15 29.91 -13.05 22.30
N VAL A 16 28.59 -13.09 22.04
CA VAL A 16 27.84 -14.33 22.09
C VAL A 16 28.34 -15.16 20.90
N ARG A 17 29.54 -15.74 21.06
CA ARG A 17 29.89 -16.90 20.24
C ARG A 17 28.81 -17.92 20.54
N PRO A 18 27.98 -18.31 19.57
CA PRO A 18 27.01 -19.36 19.80
C PRO A 18 27.81 -20.65 20.08
N ALA A 19 28.00 -20.96 21.36
CA ALA A 19 28.52 -22.25 21.78
C ALA A 19 27.55 -23.39 21.39
N PHE A 20 26.42 -23.07 20.79
CA PHE A 20 25.36 -23.99 20.40
C PHE A 20 24.98 -23.74 18.94
N ALA A 21 25.13 -24.76 18.10
CA ALA A 21 24.74 -24.80 16.68
C ALA A 21 23.21 -24.57 16.43
N GLN A 22 22.46 -24.13 17.42
CA GLN A 22 20.99 -23.98 17.44
C GLN A 22 20.52 -22.52 17.44
N TRP A 23 21.46 -21.55 17.55
CA TRP A 23 21.15 -20.12 17.55
C TRP A 23 21.51 -19.50 16.21
N GLU A 24 20.57 -18.75 15.67
CA GLU A 24 20.75 -17.94 14.47
C GLU A 24 20.34 -16.51 14.78
N GLY A 25 21.05 -15.53 14.24
CA GLY A 25 20.68 -14.14 14.45
C GLY A 25 21.23 -13.20 13.39
N SER A 26 20.67 -12.00 13.37
CA SER A 26 21.13 -10.92 12.49
C SER A 26 21.00 -9.56 13.17
N LEU A 27 21.95 -8.69 12.89
CA LEU A 27 21.91 -7.28 13.23
C LEU A 27 22.10 -6.48 11.95
N LYS A 28 21.22 -5.53 11.69
CA LYS A 28 21.30 -4.59 10.58
C LYS A 28 21.14 -3.19 11.12
N ALA A 29 22.02 -2.27 10.71
CA ALA A 29 21.90 -0.86 11.00
C ALA A 29 22.23 -0.05 9.75
N ASN A 30 21.46 0.98 9.48
CA ASN A 30 21.64 1.90 8.37
C ASN A 30 21.58 3.34 8.89
N GLY A 31 22.38 4.21 8.29
CA GLY A 31 22.28 5.65 8.44
C GLY A 31 22.40 6.30 7.08
N GLY A 32 21.56 7.26 6.78
CA GLY A 32 21.54 7.96 5.52
C GLY A 32 21.38 9.46 5.69
N TRP A 33 21.84 10.18 4.68
CA TRP A 33 21.69 11.63 4.59
C TRP A 33 21.36 12.00 3.14
N ASN A 34 20.44 12.91 2.93
CA ASN A 34 20.20 13.48 1.62
C ASN A 34 20.77 14.90 1.50
N PHE A 35 20.95 15.36 0.28
CA PHE A 35 21.54 16.67 -0.02
C PHE A 35 20.65 17.85 0.41
N LEU A 36 19.40 17.60 0.84
CA LEU A 36 18.43 18.58 1.34
C LEU A 36 18.35 18.62 2.88
N GLN A 37 19.37 18.14 3.59
CA GLN A 37 19.48 18.11 5.05
C GLN A 37 18.49 17.15 5.73
N SER A 38 18.18 16.04 5.12
CA SER A 38 17.40 14.98 5.74
C SER A 38 18.26 13.78 6.12
N ASN A 39 17.83 13.03 7.13
CA ASN A 39 18.52 11.86 7.66
C ASN A 39 17.56 10.69 7.79
N THR A 40 18.08 9.52 7.47
CA THR A 40 17.41 8.24 7.68
C THR A 40 18.28 7.38 8.57
N GLU A 41 17.72 6.83 9.63
CA GLU A 41 18.41 5.91 10.52
C GLU A 41 17.48 4.74 10.83
N ASP A 42 17.97 3.51 10.67
CA ASP A 42 17.23 2.32 11.05
C ASP A 42 18.14 1.22 11.60
N ALA A 43 17.60 0.42 12.51
CA ALA A 43 18.25 -0.75 13.07
C ALA A 43 17.23 -1.90 13.20
N ASP A 44 17.66 -3.11 12.88
CA ASP A 44 16.90 -4.35 13.02
C ASP A 44 17.79 -5.40 13.68
N PHE A 45 17.30 -6.02 14.74
CA PHE A 45 17.95 -7.12 15.43
C PHE A 45 17.00 -8.32 15.47
N ARG A 46 17.50 -9.50 15.14
CA ARG A 46 16.76 -10.75 15.18
C ARG A 46 17.61 -11.86 15.74
N ILE A 47 17.00 -12.70 16.58
CA ILE A 47 17.61 -13.89 17.11
C ILE A 47 16.59 -15.03 17.16
N LYS A 48 17.02 -16.24 16.84
CA LYS A 48 16.19 -17.45 16.87
C LYS A 48 16.98 -18.61 17.46
N TYR A 49 16.33 -19.32 18.35
CA TYR A 49 16.78 -20.61 18.84
C TYR A 49 15.93 -21.70 18.19
N SER A 50 16.57 -22.77 17.71
CA SER A 50 15.90 -23.92 17.13
C SER A 50 16.35 -25.20 17.83
N GLY A 51 15.50 -25.74 18.70
CA GLY A 51 15.68 -27.01 19.39
C GLY A 51 14.96 -28.18 18.67
N LYS A 52 15.11 -29.40 19.21
CA LYS A 52 14.47 -30.59 18.62
C LYS A 52 12.94 -30.58 18.68
N LYS A 53 12.37 -30.01 19.74
CA LYS A 53 10.92 -29.97 19.98
C LYS A 53 10.30 -28.60 19.95
N PHE A 54 11.09 -27.54 20.03
CA PHE A 54 10.57 -26.18 19.99
C PHE A 54 11.56 -25.22 19.35
N TYR A 55 11.05 -24.15 18.84
CA TYR A 55 11.82 -22.96 18.48
C TYR A 55 11.21 -21.72 19.12
N ILE A 56 12.06 -20.74 19.40
CA ILE A 56 11.65 -19.41 19.82
C ILE A 56 12.50 -18.39 19.09
N GLY A 57 11.85 -17.35 18.57
CA GLY A 57 12.50 -16.26 17.89
C GLY A 57 11.99 -14.92 18.43
N THR A 58 12.83 -13.92 18.36
CA THR A 58 12.43 -12.53 18.64
C THR A 58 13.12 -11.58 17.69
N GLY A 59 12.44 -10.50 17.34
CA GLY A 59 12.96 -9.42 16.55
C GLY A 59 12.58 -8.08 17.14
N VAL A 60 13.46 -7.11 17.02
CA VAL A 60 13.22 -5.72 17.41
C VAL A 60 13.72 -4.81 16.30
N TYR A 61 12.92 -3.84 15.91
CA TYR A 61 13.34 -2.83 14.94
C TYR A 61 13.01 -1.42 15.43
N ILE A 62 13.82 -0.48 15.00
CA ILE A 62 13.62 0.96 15.23
C ILE A 62 14.07 1.71 13.98
N GLY A 63 13.37 2.76 13.61
CA GLY A 63 13.74 3.58 12.46
C GLY A 63 13.22 5.00 12.59
N HIS A 64 13.97 5.90 11.97
CA HIS A 64 13.64 7.31 11.85
C HIS A 64 14.00 7.79 10.43
N ASP A 65 13.11 8.56 9.82
CA ASP A 65 13.30 9.15 8.51
C ASP A 65 12.79 10.58 8.47
N HIS A 66 13.60 11.48 7.96
CA HIS A 66 13.26 12.89 7.77
C HIS A 66 13.61 13.30 6.35
N GLN A 67 12.59 13.53 5.52
CA GLN A 67 12.75 13.92 4.11
C GLN A 67 11.93 15.16 3.80
N PRO A 68 12.54 16.27 3.40
CA PRO A 68 11.80 17.39 2.85
C PRO A 68 11.34 17.06 1.42
N SER A 69 10.13 17.43 1.08
CA SER A 69 9.64 17.40 -0.30
C SER A 69 8.98 18.73 -0.67
N ALA A 70 9.09 19.13 -1.93
CA ALA A 70 8.42 20.29 -2.47
C ALA A 70 7.39 19.85 -3.50
N GLN A 71 6.23 20.48 -3.47
CA GLN A 71 5.18 20.29 -4.46
C GLN A 71 4.69 21.64 -4.94
N LEU A 72 4.69 21.85 -6.25
CA LEU A 72 4.06 23.00 -6.88
C LEU A 72 2.72 22.59 -7.47
N THR A 73 1.66 23.32 -7.15
CA THR A 73 0.33 23.07 -7.71
C THR A 73 -0.22 24.35 -8.30
N SER A 74 -0.67 24.30 -9.56
CA SER A 74 -1.35 25.40 -10.24
C SER A 74 -2.75 24.97 -10.64
N ILE A 75 -3.75 25.83 -10.42
CA ILE A 75 -5.14 25.57 -10.76
C ILE A 75 -5.61 26.71 -11.66
N LEU A 76 -6.07 26.37 -12.86
CA LEU A 76 -6.72 27.29 -13.79
C LEU A 76 -8.22 27.00 -13.80
N ASP A 77 -9.05 27.95 -13.38
CA ASP A 77 -10.52 27.85 -13.49
C ASP A 77 -11.00 28.81 -14.60
N ALA A 78 -11.38 28.24 -15.75
CA ALA A 78 -11.75 29.01 -16.94
C ALA A 78 -13.26 29.24 -17.13
N LYS A 79 -14.13 28.71 -16.26
CA LYS A 79 -15.60 28.75 -16.42
C LYS A 79 -16.25 30.11 -16.21
N LYS A 80 -15.55 31.07 -15.64
CA LYS A 80 -16.08 32.44 -15.53
C LYS A 80 -15.68 33.22 -16.77
N GLU A 81 -16.55 33.28 -17.76
CA GLU A 81 -16.37 33.92 -19.06
C GLU A 81 -15.85 35.38 -19.02
N GLN A 82 -15.69 35.97 -17.85
CA GLN A 82 -15.20 37.34 -17.67
C GLN A 82 -14.01 37.47 -16.72
N SER A 83 -13.51 36.42 -16.13
CA SER A 83 -12.31 36.46 -15.30
C SER A 83 -11.57 35.13 -15.29
N GLU A 84 -10.41 35.12 -15.94
CA GLU A 84 -9.44 34.01 -15.79
C GLU A 84 -8.92 34.03 -14.35
N TYR A 85 -9.22 32.98 -13.60
CA TYR A 85 -8.65 32.75 -12.26
C TYR A 85 -7.45 31.87 -12.39
N TYR A 86 -6.30 32.38 -12.05
CA TYR A 86 -5.09 31.60 -11.84
C TYR A 86 -4.82 31.54 -10.34
N LYS A 87 -4.71 30.32 -9.80
CA LYS A 87 -4.27 30.05 -8.43
C LYS A 87 -2.96 29.28 -8.49
N GLY A 88 -1.88 29.92 -8.10
CA GLY A 88 -0.59 29.27 -7.90
C GLY A 88 -0.44 28.82 -6.44
N GLU A 89 -0.01 27.60 -6.23
CA GLU A 89 0.29 27.05 -4.90
C GLU A 89 1.71 26.48 -4.88
N ASN A 90 2.50 26.91 -3.91
CA ASN A 90 3.80 26.34 -3.61
C ASN A 90 3.76 25.70 -2.21
N LYS A 91 3.80 24.40 -2.16
CA LYS A 91 3.71 23.63 -0.91
C LYS A 91 5.07 23.00 -0.59
N THR A 92 5.61 23.34 0.56
CA THR A 92 6.78 22.65 1.13
C THR A 92 6.33 21.73 2.26
N ILE A 93 6.69 20.46 2.20
CA ILE A 93 6.35 19.45 3.20
C ILE A 93 7.64 18.95 3.85
N LYS A 94 7.67 18.91 5.17
CA LYS A 94 8.80 18.38 5.97
C LYS A 94 8.31 17.22 6.86
N PRO A 95 8.25 15.99 6.34
CA PRO A 95 7.82 14.85 7.12
C PRO A 95 8.97 14.30 7.98
N ARG A 96 8.64 13.90 9.20
CA ARG A 96 9.49 13.10 10.09
C ARG A 96 8.73 11.82 10.39
N ASN A 97 9.26 10.70 9.95
CA ASN A 97 8.66 9.40 10.20
C ASN A 97 9.50 8.65 11.23
N TYR A 98 8.84 7.97 12.16
CA TYR A 98 9.49 7.10 13.12
C TYR A 98 8.68 5.82 13.26
N LYS A 99 9.40 4.72 13.48
CA LYS A 99 8.82 3.39 13.64
C LYS A 99 9.61 2.60 14.67
N ALA A 100 8.92 1.78 15.41
CA ALA A 100 9.53 0.81 16.32
C ALA A 100 8.63 -0.41 16.40
N GLY A 101 9.20 -1.57 16.69
CA GLY A 101 8.39 -2.73 16.94
C GLY A 101 9.21 -3.91 17.43
N ALA A 102 8.47 -4.89 17.94
CA ALA A 102 9.02 -6.15 18.39
C ALA A 102 8.08 -7.29 18.02
N ASN A 103 8.65 -8.46 17.78
CA ASN A 103 7.89 -9.70 17.59
C ASN A 103 8.51 -10.85 18.37
N ILE A 104 7.67 -11.80 18.77
CA ILE A 104 8.06 -13.06 19.36
C ILE A 104 7.36 -14.16 18.57
N ASP A 105 8.13 -15.14 18.12
CA ASP A 105 7.67 -16.33 17.41
C ASP A 105 7.99 -17.55 18.26
N PHE A 106 7.03 -18.43 18.40
CA PHE A 106 7.16 -19.70 19.13
C PHE A 106 6.61 -20.84 18.29
N GLY A 107 7.25 -21.98 18.36
CA GLY A 107 6.70 -23.22 17.79
C GLY A 107 7.05 -24.43 18.64
N TYR A 108 6.08 -25.34 18.76
CA TYR A 108 6.23 -26.57 19.50
C TYR A 108 5.85 -27.77 18.63
N ILE A 109 6.74 -28.76 18.57
CA ILE A 109 6.59 -29.98 17.83
C ILE A 109 6.23 -31.07 18.83
N PHE A 110 4.93 -31.40 18.95
CA PHE A 110 4.45 -32.49 19.82
C PHE A 110 5.03 -33.84 19.35
N ASN A 111 4.94 -34.06 18.04
CA ASN A 111 5.52 -35.15 17.29
C ASN A 111 5.66 -34.75 15.82
N PRO A 112 6.28 -35.54 14.91
CA PRO A 112 6.43 -35.20 13.50
C PRO A 112 5.13 -34.88 12.76
N ALA A 113 3.99 -35.37 13.28
CA ALA A 113 2.67 -35.15 12.70
C ALA A 113 1.98 -33.89 13.23
N ASN A 114 2.32 -33.40 14.41
CA ASN A 114 1.59 -32.35 15.12
C ASN A 114 2.50 -31.20 15.50
N VAL A 115 2.24 -30.02 14.95
CA VAL A 115 3.01 -28.79 15.20
C VAL A 115 2.07 -27.66 15.56
N LEU A 116 2.36 -26.98 16.66
CA LEU A 116 1.74 -25.73 17.06
C LEU A 116 2.73 -24.60 16.89
N SER A 117 2.33 -23.51 16.27
CA SER A 117 3.11 -22.28 16.24
C SER A 117 2.27 -21.09 16.65
N ALA A 118 2.91 -20.12 17.28
CA ALA A 118 2.29 -18.87 17.68
C ALA A 118 3.26 -17.72 17.42
N SER A 119 2.73 -16.58 17.06
CA SER A 119 3.49 -15.33 16.96
C SER A 119 2.68 -14.18 17.54
N VAL A 120 3.39 -13.25 18.19
CA VAL A 120 2.83 -11.99 18.66
C VAL A 120 3.78 -10.88 18.23
N GLY A 121 3.24 -9.82 17.66
CA GLY A 121 3.99 -8.66 17.24
C GLY A 121 3.34 -7.38 17.74
N TYR A 122 4.17 -6.40 18.07
CA TYR A 122 3.78 -5.04 18.34
C TYR A 122 4.53 -4.10 17.39
N GLY A 123 3.80 -3.19 16.77
CA GLY A 123 4.34 -2.14 15.92
C GLY A 123 3.86 -0.77 16.37
N PHE A 124 4.77 0.18 16.33
CA PHE A 124 4.50 1.60 16.51
C PHE A 124 5.02 2.34 15.29
N SER A 125 4.23 3.25 14.75
CA SER A 125 4.69 4.22 13.77
C SER A 125 4.12 5.59 14.10
N GLY A 126 4.91 6.61 13.79
CA GLY A 126 4.49 7.98 13.95
C GLY A 126 4.99 8.84 12.78
N LYS A 127 4.25 9.90 12.51
CA LYS A 127 4.58 10.90 11.50
C LYS A 127 4.28 12.27 12.07
N ASP A 128 5.30 13.11 12.08
CA ASP A 128 5.15 14.55 12.30
C ASP A 128 5.39 15.23 10.96
N GLU A 129 4.44 15.99 10.47
CA GLU A 129 4.55 16.71 9.20
C GLU A 129 4.25 18.18 9.41
N TYR A 130 5.14 19.01 8.93
CA TYR A 130 4.93 20.44 8.79
C TYR A 130 4.85 20.78 7.31
N SER A 131 3.78 21.44 6.88
CA SER A 131 3.67 21.96 5.53
C SER A 131 3.36 23.44 5.50
N ASN A 132 4.03 24.15 4.61
CA ASN A 132 3.77 25.55 4.29
C ASN A 132 3.26 25.62 2.86
N LEU A 133 2.07 26.19 2.67
CA LEU A 133 1.44 26.40 1.38
C LEU A 133 1.32 27.88 1.14
N GLU A 134 2.03 28.38 0.14
CA GLU A 134 1.90 29.76 -0.36
C GLU A 134 0.94 29.74 -1.54
N THR A 135 -0.08 30.60 -1.49
CA THR A 135 -1.12 30.70 -2.52
C THR A 135 -1.15 32.08 -3.10
N GLU A 136 -1.17 32.16 -4.43
CA GLU A 136 -1.35 33.40 -5.16
C GLU A 136 -2.55 33.30 -6.10
N ARG A 137 -3.40 34.30 -6.12
CA ARG A 137 -4.53 34.40 -7.04
C ARG A 137 -4.43 35.67 -7.88
N TYR A 138 -4.52 35.51 -9.18
CA TYR A 138 -4.62 36.62 -10.14
C TYR A 138 -6.05 36.69 -10.67
N ASN A 139 -6.61 37.89 -10.75
CA ASN A 139 -7.84 38.14 -11.47
C ASN A 139 -7.46 38.64 -12.86
N GLY A 140 -7.98 38.09 -13.94
CA GLY A 140 -7.50 38.22 -15.31
C GLY A 140 -7.26 39.64 -15.88
N LEU A 141 -7.71 40.66 -15.19
CA LEU A 141 -7.49 42.07 -15.54
C LEU A 141 -6.55 42.83 -14.58
N SER A 142 -6.23 42.27 -13.44
CA SER A 142 -5.34 42.84 -12.42
C SER A 142 -4.02 42.10 -12.37
N ARG A 143 -2.90 42.84 -12.47
CA ARG A 143 -1.55 42.28 -12.26
C ARG A 143 -1.21 42.10 -10.78
N ASP A 144 -2.08 42.50 -9.87
CA ASP A 144 -1.83 42.40 -8.43
C ASP A 144 -2.28 41.05 -7.93
N ALA A 145 -1.32 40.27 -7.45
CA ALA A 145 -1.58 38.95 -6.83
C ALA A 145 -2.16 39.12 -5.44
N ILE A 146 -3.30 38.51 -5.20
CA ILE A 146 -3.82 38.32 -3.83
C ILE A 146 -3.10 37.12 -3.22
N LYS A 147 -2.30 37.34 -2.18
CA LYS A 147 -1.46 36.34 -1.54
C LYS A 147 -2.06 35.82 -0.24
N GLY A 148 -1.81 34.54 0.04
CA GLY A 148 -2.15 33.93 1.30
C GLY A 148 -1.17 32.80 1.65
N THR A 149 -1.07 32.51 2.93
CA THR A 149 -0.23 31.44 3.45
C THR A 149 -1.06 30.52 4.31
N GLN A 150 -0.93 29.21 4.10
CA GLN A 150 -1.52 28.18 4.92
C GLN A 150 -0.41 27.34 5.54
N ILE A 151 -0.45 27.18 6.85
CA ILE A 151 0.45 26.32 7.60
C ILE A 151 -0.35 25.15 8.14
N ASP A 152 0.01 23.94 7.72
CA ASP A 152 -0.53 22.71 8.26
C ASP A 152 0.52 22.01 9.11
N THR A 153 0.11 21.56 10.30
CA THR A 153 0.90 20.68 11.16
C THR A 153 0.10 19.40 11.39
N THR A 154 0.66 18.28 11.02
CA THR A 154 0.00 16.96 11.15
C THR A 154 0.83 16.07 12.05
N PHE A 155 0.18 15.44 13.03
CA PHE A 155 0.76 14.44 13.92
C PHE A 155 -0.03 13.16 13.78
N VAL A 156 0.61 12.09 13.33
CA VAL A 156 0.00 10.77 13.20
C VAL A 156 0.70 9.81 14.16
N LYS A 157 -0.06 9.02 14.89
CA LYS A 157 0.46 7.92 15.72
C LYS A 157 -0.35 6.67 15.43
N SER A 158 0.33 5.58 15.20
CA SER A 158 -0.27 4.28 14.95
C SER A 158 0.38 3.23 15.84
N HIS A 159 -0.44 2.49 16.55
CA HIS A 159 -0.04 1.32 17.31
C HIS A 159 -0.77 0.11 16.74
N ASN A 160 -0.07 -0.97 16.51
CA ASN A 160 -0.68 -2.21 16.10
C ASN A 160 -0.15 -3.38 16.92
N ILE A 161 -1.05 -4.29 17.26
CA ILE A 161 -0.75 -5.58 17.87
C ILE A 161 -1.27 -6.63 16.91
N ASN A 162 -0.46 -7.60 16.59
CA ASN A 162 -0.88 -8.76 15.80
C ASN A 162 -0.55 -10.05 16.54
N GLY A 163 -1.45 -11.00 16.44
CA GLY A 163 -1.31 -12.33 17.00
C GLY A 163 -1.67 -13.38 15.96
N LYS A 164 -0.97 -14.49 15.95
CA LYS A 164 -1.29 -15.64 15.10
C LYS A 164 -1.01 -16.92 15.84
N ILE A 165 -1.96 -17.85 15.77
CA ILE A 165 -1.80 -19.23 16.25
C ILE A 165 -2.10 -20.15 15.07
N ASN A 166 -1.23 -21.10 14.81
CA ASN A 166 -1.42 -22.08 13.76
C ASN A 166 -1.15 -23.49 14.32
N TYR A 167 -2.12 -24.38 14.13
CA TYR A 167 -1.97 -25.79 14.37
C TYR A 167 -1.93 -26.53 13.04
N SER A 168 -0.95 -27.40 12.87
CA SER A 168 -0.77 -28.23 11.68
C SER A 168 -0.75 -29.71 12.09
N HIS A 169 -1.60 -30.52 11.45
CA HIS A 169 -1.67 -31.96 11.62
C HIS A 169 -1.41 -32.68 10.30
N LYS A 170 -0.45 -33.58 10.29
CA LYS A 170 -0.18 -34.51 9.18
C LYS A 170 -0.76 -35.88 9.51
N PHE A 171 -1.44 -36.50 8.55
CA PHE A 171 -2.07 -37.80 8.73
C PHE A 171 -1.04 -38.93 8.49
N GLU A 172 -0.84 -39.82 9.48
CA GLU A 172 0.11 -40.91 9.36
C GLU A 172 -0.23 -41.88 8.22
N SER A 173 -1.52 -42.18 8.02
CA SER A 173 -2.01 -43.04 6.93
C SER A 173 -1.92 -42.38 5.54
N ARG A 174 -1.74 -41.08 5.48
CA ARG A 174 -1.65 -40.27 4.25
C ARG A 174 -0.58 -39.19 4.41
N PRO A 175 0.70 -39.51 4.12
CA PRO A 175 1.82 -38.59 4.39
C PRO A 175 1.76 -37.25 3.64
N ASP A 176 0.98 -37.19 2.58
CA ASP A 176 0.74 -35.96 1.82
C ASP A 176 -0.47 -35.14 2.34
N ALA A 177 -1.30 -35.77 3.20
CA ALA A 177 -2.48 -35.08 3.74
C ALA A 177 -2.12 -34.25 4.98
N ARG A 178 -2.62 -33.03 5.00
CA ARG A 178 -2.38 -32.06 6.07
C ARG A 178 -3.61 -31.22 6.36
N LEU A 179 -3.92 -31.05 7.63
CA LEU A 179 -4.91 -30.11 8.13
C LEU A 179 -4.18 -28.94 8.81
N ASP A 180 -4.47 -27.73 8.40
CA ASP A 180 -3.99 -26.51 9.05
C ASP A 180 -5.19 -25.72 9.58
N ILE A 181 -5.10 -25.30 10.84
CA ILE A 181 -6.06 -24.38 11.47
C ILE A 181 -5.28 -23.16 11.94
N THR A 182 -5.68 -21.99 11.48
CA THR A 182 -5.02 -20.72 11.81
C THR A 182 -6.03 -19.75 12.36
N LEU A 183 -5.73 -19.17 13.52
CA LEU A 183 -6.37 -17.97 14.04
C LEU A 183 -5.37 -16.83 13.97
N SER A 184 -5.76 -15.71 13.39
CA SER A 184 -4.98 -14.49 13.40
C SER A 184 -5.85 -13.30 13.81
N GLU A 185 -5.30 -12.47 14.67
CA GLU A 185 -5.90 -11.26 15.20
C GLU A 185 -4.96 -10.09 14.93
N MET A 186 -5.54 -8.95 14.55
CA MET A 186 -4.84 -7.68 14.48
C MET A 186 -5.70 -6.61 15.14
N ALA A 187 -5.10 -5.85 16.01
CA ALA A 187 -5.72 -4.68 16.61
C ALA A 187 -4.85 -3.47 16.34
N GLY A 188 -5.44 -2.41 15.80
CA GLY A 188 -4.78 -1.15 15.53
C GLY A 188 -5.46 0.00 16.27
N VAL A 189 -4.66 0.95 16.73
CA VAL A 189 -5.12 2.22 17.27
C VAL A 189 -4.35 3.31 16.56
N ASN A 190 -5.05 4.05 15.72
CA ASN A 190 -4.48 5.11 14.90
C ASN A 190 -5.11 6.44 15.33
N GLY A 191 -4.30 7.45 15.54
CA GLY A 191 -4.76 8.79 15.83
C GLY A 191 -4.02 9.80 14.98
N ASP A 192 -4.72 10.77 14.41
CA ASP A 192 -4.11 11.92 13.80
C ASP A 192 -4.66 13.23 14.39
N VAL A 193 -3.82 14.25 14.36
CA VAL A 193 -4.18 15.63 14.69
C VAL A 193 -3.60 16.49 13.60
N LYS A 194 -4.46 17.18 12.87
CA LYS A 194 -4.06 18.15 11.86
C LYS A 194 -4.51 19.53 12.30
N ARG A 195 -3.58 20.48 12.37
CA ARG A 195 -3.86 21.89 12.65
C ARG A 195 -3.57 22.71 11.41
N ARG A 196 -4.51 23.58 11.04
CA ARG A 196 -4.40 24.49 9.92
C ARG A 196 -4.54 25.92 10.40
N ILE A 197 -3.60 26.76 9.99
CA ILE A 197 -3.60 28.20 10.21
C ILE A 197 -3.46 28.86 8.86
N THR A 198 -4.40 29.74 8.52
CA THR A 198 -4.40 30.52 7.28
C THR A 198 -4.23 32.00 7.57
N SER A 199 -3.51 32.70 6.69
CA SER A 199 -3.27 34.14 6.79
C SER A 199 -3.13 34.78 5.42
N GLY A 200 -3.34 36.09 5.34
CA GLY A 200 -3.19 36.87 4.12
C GLY A 200 -4.53 37.20 3.44
N ALA A 201 -4.51 38.15 2.51
CA ALA A 201 -5.69 38.69 1.84
C ALA A 201 -6.40 37.68 0.91
N PHE A 202 -5.73 36.59 0.56
CA PHE A 202 -6.35 35.47 -0.18
C PHE A 202 -7.50 34.84 0.59
N TYR A 203 -7.36 34.75 1.92
CA TYR A 203 -8.38 34.17 2.80
C TYR A 203 -9.25 35.30 3.36
N SER A 204 -10.33 35.61 2.67
CA SER A 204 -11.27 36.70 3.06
C SER A 204 -11.95 36.44 4.41
N ASN A 205 -11.99 35.18 4.84
CA ASN A 205 -12.49 34.76 6.16
C ASN A 205 -11.68 33.57 6.65
N PRO A 206 -10.47 33.80 7.22
CA PRO A 206 -9.57 32.73 7.60
C PRO A 206 -10.19 31.86 8.68
N LYS A 207 -10.56 30.63 8.33
CA LYS A 207 -11.00 29.61 9.29
C LYS A 207 -9.78 28.80 9.71
N ASN A 208 -9.23 29.11 10.88
CA ASN A 208 -8.20 28.27 11.50
C ASN A 208 -8.89 27.13 12.22
N TYR A 209 -8.51 25.89 11.94
CA TYR A 209 -9.12 24.72 12.54
C TYR A 209 -8.10 23.66 12.93
N ALA A 210 -8.47 22.84 13.92
CA ALA A 210 -7.78 21.62 14.25
C ALA A 210 -8.74 20.44 14.05
N THR A 211 -8.28 19.39 13.38
CA THR A 211 -9.03 18.17 13.19
C THR A 211 -8.37 17.03 13.96
N TYR A 212 -9.19 16.17 14.54
CA TYR A 212 -8.78 15.00 15.31
C TYR A 212 -9.46 13.79 14.68
N SER A 213 -8.69 12.78 14.32
CA SER A 213 -9.21 11.51 13.84
C SER A 213 -8.64 10.37 14.68
N ASN A 214 -9.51 9.47 15.11
CA ASN A 214 -9.14 8.25 15.81
C ASN A 214 -9.75 7.07 15.08
N LEU A 215 -8.92 6.14 14.63
CA LEU A 215 -9.34 4.90 14.04
C LEU A 215 -8.85 3.73 14.89
N ASN A 216 -9.79 2.96 15.42
CA ASN A 216 -9.50 1.68 16.05
C ASN A 216 -9.98 0.57 15.12
N ASP A 217 -9.08 -0.27 14.68
CA ASP A 217 -9.34 -1.38 13.78
C ASP A 217 -9.07 -2.72 14.46
N PHE A 218 -10.01 -3.66 14.29
CA PHE A 218 -9.89 -5.03 14.74
C PHE A 218 -10.14 -5.95 13.55
N ASN A 219 -9.20 -6.85 13.30
CA ASN A 219 -9.28 -7.79 12.20
C ASN A 219 -9.03 -9.21 12.71
N THR A 220 -10.05 -10.05 12.63
CA THR A 220 -10.00 -11.46 13.01
C THR A 220 -10.07 -12.31 11.76
N LYS A 221 -9.15 -13.25 11.61
CA LYS A 221 -9.22 -14.27 10.57
C LYS A 221 -9.07 -15.67 11.16
N LEU A 222 -10.09 -16.50 10.97
CA LEU A 222 -10.06 -17.93 11.23
C LEU A 222 -10.00 -18.67 9.89
N SER A 223 -9.01 -19.53 9.73
CA SER A 223 -8.83 -20.36 8.52
C SER A 223 -8.71 -21.82 8.91
N ALA A 224 -9.41 -22.69 8.21
CA ALA A 224 -9.21 -24.13 8.25
C ALA A 224 -8.96 -24.63 6.83
N SER A 225 -7.87 -25.36 6.60
CA SER A 225 -7.54 -25.89 5.28
C SER A 225 -7.07 -27.34 5.37
N TYR A 226 -7.48 -28.12 4.39
CA TYR A 226 -7.06 -29.49 4.18
C TYR A 226 -6.37 -29.61 2.83
N ASP A 227 -5.15 -30.14 2.83
CA ASP A 227 -4.36 -30.44 1.65
C ASP A 227 -4.18 -31.95 1.53
N ASP A 228 -4.28 -32.50 0.30
CA ASP A 228 -3.99 -33.90 0.02
C ASP A 228 -3.47 -34.11 -1.41
N VAL A 229 -2.75 -35.21 -1.65
CA VAL A 229 -2.23 -35.56 -2.96
C VAL A 229 -2.59 -37.02 -3.27
N PHE A 230 -3.46 -37.21 -4.26
CA PHE A 230 -3.84 -38.53 -4.77
C PHE A 230 -2.92 -38.89 -5.95
N ARG A 231 -2.17 -39.98 -5.83
CA ARG A 231 -1.24 -40.43 -6.86
C ARG A 231 -1.81 -41.61 -7.60
N PHE A 232 -1.81 -41.51 -8.93
CA PHE A 232 -2.19 -42.55 -9.86
C PHE A 232 -0.95 -42.99 -10.67
N LYS A 233 -1.02 -44.11 -11.41
CA LYS A 233 0.15 -44.64 -12.15
C LYS A 233 0.86 -43.63 -13.07
N LYS A 234 0.11 -42.70 -13.70
CA LYS A 234 0.65 -41.74 -14.68
C LYS A 234 0.22 -40.29 -14.40
N SER A 235 -0.48 -40.06 -13.30
CA SER A 235 -1.04 -38.74 -12.97
C SER A 235 -1.13 -38.56 -11.46
N GLN A 236 -1.32 -37.29 -11.06
CA GLN A 236 -1.62 -36.93 -9.68
C GLN A 236 -2.70 -35.84 -9.61
N LEU A 237 -3.52 -35.92 -8.59
CA LEU A 237 -4.49 -34.88 -8.24
C LEU A 237 -4.10 -34.29 -6.89
N LYS A 238 -3.84 -32.99 -6.86
CA LYS A 238 -3.66 -32.22 -5.63
C LYS A 238 -4.99 -31.55 -5.30
N LEU A 239 -5.46 -31.77 -4.09
CA LEU A 239 -6.64 -31.14 -3.53
C LEU A 239 -6.19 -30.19 -2.41
N ARG A 240 -6.69 -28.97 -2.42
CA ARG A 240 -6.72 -28.08 -1.27
C ARG A 240 -8.12 -27.53 -1.11
N THR A 241 -8.73 -27.74 0.04
CA THR A 241 -10.06 -27.20 0.36
C THR A 241 -10.03 -26.58 1.74
N GLY A 242 -10.93 -25.65 1.99
CA GLY A 242 -10.98 -24.98 3.29
C GLY A 242 -12.09 -23.95 3.40
N LEU A 243 -12.05 -23.29 4.53
CA LEU A 243 -12.96 -22.23 4.91
C LEU A 243 -12.15 -21.11 5.57
N ASP A 244 -12.29 -19.90 5.06
CA ASP A 244 -11.82 -18.68 5.72
C ASP A 244 -13.04 -17.92 6.28
N TYR A 245 -12.95 -17.48 7.52
CA TYR A 245 -13.85 -16.51 8.11
C TYR A 245 -13.04 -15.26 8.46
N ILE A 246 -13.49 -14.10 8.01
CA ILE A 246 -12.83 -12.82 8.22
C ILE A 246 -13.85 -11.85 8.81
N SER A 247 -13.47 -11.20 9.89
CA SER A 247 -14.26 -10.13 10.53
C SER A 247 -13.40 -8.89 10.66
N ASN A 248 -13.88 -7.76 10.15
CA ASN A 248 -13.23 -6.45 10.32
C ASN A 248 -14.19 -5.54 11.05
N GLN A 249 -13.69 -4.84 12.05
CA GLN A 249 -14.41 -3.86 12.82
C GLN A 249 -13.58 -2.58 12.88
N ASP A 250 -14.12 -1.50 12.38
CA ASP A 250 -13.49 -0.19 12.37
C ASP A 250 -14.35 0.78 13.17
N LEU A 251 -13.76 1.39 14.19
CA LEU A 251 -14.36 2.49 14.94
C LEU A 251 -13.62 3.76 14.57
N ASP A 252 -14.25 4.60 13.77
CA ASP A 252 -13.70 5.88 13.32
C ASP A 252 -14.40 7.03 14.04
N GLY A 253 -13.60 7.93 14.61
CA GLY A 253 -14.05 9.16 15.23
C GLY A 253 -13.35 10.35 14.59
N TYR A 254 -14.12 11.34 14.16
CA TYR A 254 -13.63 12.59 13.61
C TYR A 254 -14.27 13.77 14.34
N SER A 255 -13.47 14.74 14.74
CA SER A 255 -13.94 16.00 15.30
C SER A 255 -13.08 17.16 14.81
N ALA A 256 -13.66 18.35 14.81
CA ALA A 256 -12.92 19.55 14.46
C ALA A 256 -13.17 20.64 15.51
N GLU A 257 -12.13 21.44 15.77
CA GLU A 257 -12.20 22.67 16.55
C GLU A 257 -11.88 23.86 15.65
N THR A 258 -12.55 24.97 15.85
CA THR A 258 -12.28 26.23 15.13
C THR A 258 -11.64 27.24 16.10
N LEU A 259 -10.63 27.96 15.63
CA LEU A 259 -9.99 29.03 16.41
C LEU A 259 -10.85 30.31 16.33
N VAL A 260 -11.49 30.67 17.44
CA VAL A 260 -12.33 31.87 17.58
C VAL A 260 -11.74 32.76 18.68
N ASN A 261 -11.37 33.99 18.35
CA ASN A 261 -10.79 34.96 19.29
C ASN A 261 -9.58 34.39 20.09
N GLY A 262 -8.72 33.64 19.41
CA GLY A 262 -7.53 33.03 20.02
C GLY A 262 -7.78 31.79 20.89
N GLN A 263 -9.01 31.29 20.95
CA GLN A 263 -9.37 30.07 21.66
C GLN A 263 -9.93 29.02 20.70
N TRP A 264 -9.49 27.77 20.86
CA TRP A 264 -10.06 26.64 20.14
C TRP A 264 -11.43 26.29 20.71
N ARG A 265 -12.43 26.20 19.84
CA ARG A 265 -13.82 25.84 20.20
C ARG A 265 -14.28 24.69 19.34
N ASP A 266 -14.94 23.73 19.96
CA ASP A 266 -15.55 22.57 19.31
C ASP A 266 -16.52 23.02 18.19
N SER A 267 -16.35 22.43 17.02
CA SER A 267 -17.27 22.61 15.90
C SER A 267 -18.19 21.39 15.83
N THR A 268 -19.45 21.57 16.26
CA THR A 268 -20.44 20.49 16.22
C THR A 268 -20.79 20.03 14.81
N GLU A 269 -20.56 20.91 13.82
CA GLU A 269 -20.84 20.65 12.40
C GLU A 269 -19.95 19.53 11.80
N TYR A 270 -18.77 19.31 12.36
CA TYR A 270 -17.78 18.33 11.85
C TYR A 270 -17.49 17.21 12.85
N ARG A 271 -18.37 16.98 13.80
CA ARG A 271 -18.22 15.88 14.73
C ARG A 271 -18.86 14.63 14.16
N GLN A 272 -18.08 13.55 14.01
CA GLN A 272 -18.53 12.30 13.42
C GLN A 272 -17.96 11.13 14.22
N SER A 273 -18.73 10.08 14.39
CA SER A 273 -18.28 8.82 14.97
C SER A 273 -19.03 7.66 14.32
N TYR A 274 -18.31 6.75 13.70
CA TYR A 274 -18.88 5.62 12.98
C TYR A 274 -18.33 4.30 13.52
N PHE A 275 -19.19 3.30 13.49
CA PHE A 275 -18.79 1.92 13.61
C PHE A 275 -19.10 1.20 12.30
N TYR A 276 -18.04 0.79 11.62
CA TYR A 276 -18.11 -0.06 10.44
C TYR A 276 -17.78 -1.49 10.84
N ASN A 277 -18.64 -2.44 10.43
CA ASN A 277 -18.46 -3.85 10.69
C ASN A 277 -18.66 -4.64 9.41
N SER A 278 -17.75 -5.58 9.14
CA SER A 278 -17.88 -6.48 7.99
C SER A 278 -17.46 -7.89 8.32
N HIS A 279 -18.15 -8.85 7.72
CA HIS A 279 -17.87 -10.27 7.86
C HIS A 279 -17.83 -10.92 6.47
N SER A 280 -16.88 -11.81 6.29
CA SER A 280 -16.76 -12.62 5.08
C SER A 280 -16.60 -14.10 5.47
N THR A 281 -17.42 -14.96 4.86
CA THR A 281 -17.25 -16.42 4.94
C THR A 281 -16.91 -16.93 3.56
N GLU A 282 -15.78 -17.60 3.43
CA GLU A 282 -15.16 -17.92 2.15
C GLU A 282 -14.77 -19.41 2.05
N PRO A 283 -15.73 -20.31 1.79
CA PRO A 283 -15.39 -21.68 1.42
C PRO A 283 -14.67 -21.70 0.07
N TYR A 284 -13.67 -22.59 -0.04
CA TYR A 284 -12.90 -22.72 -1.27
C TYR A 284 -12.48 -24.16 -1.56
N VAL A 285 -12.26 -24.46 -2.84
CA VAL A 285 -11.66 -25.66 -3.34
C VAL A 285 -10.67 -25.33 -4.46
N ASN A 286 -9.47 -25.92 -4.37
CA ASN A 286 -8.43 -25.83 -5.37
C ASN A 286 -8.05 -27.24 -5.80
N LEU A 287 -8.19 -27.54 -7.07
CA LEU A 287 -7.81 -28.79 -7.69
C LEU A 287 -6.67 -28.54 -8.68
N THR A 288 -5.65 -29.38 -8.64
CA THR A 288 -4.60 -29.40 -9.67
C THR A 288 -4.39 -30.85 -10.11
N TYR A 289 -4.68 -31.11 -11.39
CA TYR A 289 -4.50 -32.42 -11.99
C TYR A 289 -3.30 -32.40 -12.95
N SER A 290 -2.29 -33.21 -12.63
CA SER A 290 -1.06 -33.32 -13.41
C SER A 290 -1.03 -34.66 -14.15
N ILE A 291 -0.88 -34.63 -15.48
CA ILE A 291 -0.75 -35.79 -16.33
C ILE A 291 0.28 -35.55 -17.44
N GLY A 292 1.33 -36.37 -17.45
CA GLY A 292 2.41 -36.21 -18.41
C GLY A 292 3.05 -34.83 -18.34
N LYS A 293 2.92 -34.06 -19.41
CA LYS A 293 3.46 -32.70 -19.53
C LYS A 293 2.46 -31.60 -19.17
N PHE A 294 1.25 -31.95 -18.77
CA PHE A 294 0.17 -31.01 -18.52
C PHE A 294 -0.18 -30.94 -17.03
N ASP A 295 -0.40 -29.71 -16.54
CA ASP A 295 -1.03 -29.42 -15.26
C ASP A 295 -2.30 -28.60 -15.52
N PHE A 296 -3.45 -29.13 -15.16
CA PHE A 296 -4.74 -28.43 -15.20
C PHE A 296 -5.09 -28.00 -13.79
N PHE A 297 -5.55 -26.77 -13.61
CA PHE A 297 -6.02 -26.34 -12.32
C PHE A 297 -7.38 -25.64 -12.42
N VAL A 298 -8.18 -25.84 -11.36
CA VAL A 298 -9.41 -25.08 -11.11
C VAL A 298 -9.39 -24.68 -9.63
N LYS A 299 -9.66 -23.42 -9.38
CA LYS A 299 -9.78 -22.85 -8.04
C LYS A 299 -11.10 -22.12 -7.98
N GLU A 300 -11.88 -22.45 -6.99
CA GLU A 300 -13.18 -21.85 -6.74
C GLU A 300 -13.22 -21.35 -5.30
N ARG A 301 -13.66 -20.11 -5.12
CA ARG A 301 -13.89 -19.50 -3.82
C ARG A 301 -15.21 -18.73 -3.86
N ALA A 302 -16.17 -19.16 -3.08
CA ALA A 302 -17.39 -18.40 -2.85
C ALA A 302 -17.15 -17.41 -1.72
N GLN A 303 -17.48 -16.15 -1.91
CA GLN A 303 -17.39 -15.13 -0.88
C GLN A 303 -18.80 -14.69 -0.51
N ILE A 304 -19.22 -15.00 0.71
CA ILE A 304 -20.45 -14.49 1.33
C ILE A 304 -20.03 -13.34 2.23
N TYR A 305 -20.44 -12.15 1.88
CA TYR A 305 -19.99 -10.92 2.53
C TYR A 305 -21.18 -10.11 3.06
N TRP A 306 -21.05 -9.65 4.28
CA TRP A 306 -21.97 -8.72 4.93
C TRP A 306 -21.19 -7.55 5.48
N HIS A 307 -21.75 -6.34 5.38
CA HIS A 307 -21.18 -5.15 5.99
C HIS A 307 -22.25 -4.15 6.36
N ALA A 308 -22.00 -3.44 7.45
CA ALA A 308 -22.90 -2.42 7.97
C ALA A 308 -22.11 -1.23 8.53
N MET A 309 -22.71 -0.07 8.51
CA MET A 309 -22.20 1.14 9.15
C MET A 309 -23.28 1.74 10.04
N LEU A 310 -22.88 2.10 11.25
CA LEU A 310 -23.72 2.73 12.26
C LEU A 310 -23.13 4.10 12.62
N ASP A 311 -24.00 5.10 12.77
CA ASP A 311 -23.63 6.38 13.36
C ASP A 311 -23.61 6.25 14.90
N LYS A 312 -22.49 6.62 15.53
CA LYS A 312 -22.30 6.59 16.99
C LYS A 312 -22.29 7.96 17.65
N LEU A 313 -22.59 9.03 16.94
CA LEU A 313 -22.63 10.39 17.52
C LEU A 313 -23.58 10.52 18.71
N GLU A 314 -24.62 9.71 18.75
CA GLU A 314 -25.59 9.70 19.85
C GLU A 314 -25.26 8.57 20.85
N GLU A 315 -24.08 8.60 21.47
CA GLU A 315 -23.61 7.59 22.47
C GLU A 315 -24.57 7.32 23.64
N LYS A 316 -25.61 8.14 23.82
CA LYS A 316 -26.63 7.96 24.87
C LYS A 316 -27.79 7.07 24.44
N LYS A 317 -27.85 6.66 23.17
CA LYS A 317 -28.88 5.71 22.70
C LYS A 317 -28.41 4.27 22.92
N LYS A 318 -29.33 3.39 23.25
CA LYS A 318 -29.04 1.95 23.29
C LYS A 318 -28.58 1.48 21.90
N PRO A 319 -27.78 0.38 21.79
CA PRO A 319 -27.33 -0.14 20.49
C PRO A 319 -28.45 -0.36 19.48
N GLU A 320 -29.65 -0.68 19.95
CA GLU A 320 -30.90 -0.87 19.17
C GLU A 320 -31.47 0.44 18.59
N ASP A 321 -31.06 1.59 19.15
CA ASP A 321 -31.54 2.93 18.73
C ASP A 321 -30.50 3.65 17.81
N LEU A 322 -29.36 3.01 17.49
CA LEU A 322 -28.37 3.58 16.61
C LEU A 322 -28.89 3.63 15.16
N VAL A 323 -28.76 4.78 14.52
CA VAL A 323 -29.17 4.93 13.12
C VAL A 323 -28.22 4.15 12.23
N GLY A 324 -28.73 3.08 11.59
CA GLY A 324 -28.02 2.36 10.56
C GLY A 324 -27.88 3.24 9.32
N LEU A 325 -26.63 3.53 8.91
CA LEU A 325 -26.37 4.26 7.68
C LEU A 325 -26.54 3.35 6.46
N PHE A 326 -26.14 2.09 6.58
CA PHE A 326 -26.42 1.03 5.63
C PHE A 326 -26.16 -0.37 6.23
N ASP A 327 -26.83 -1.37 5.67
CA ASP A 327 -26.66 -2.80 5.94
C ASP A 327 -26.82 -3.56 4.63
N LYS A 328 -25.77 -4.24 4.18
CA LYS A 328 -25.74 -4.85 2.84
C LYS A 328 -25.10 -6.23 2.84
N TYR A 329 -25.69 -7.11 2.05
CA TYR A 329 -25.18 -8.43 1.74
C TYR A 329 -24.72 -8.50 0.29
N ASP A 330 -23.65 -9.23 0.04
CA ASP A 330 -23.11 -9.49 -1.28
C ASP A 330 -22.59 -10.90 -1.38
N PHE A 331 -22.82 -11.53 -2.53
CA PHE A 331 -22.28 -12.85 -2.86
C PHE A 331 -21.43 -12.75 -4.13
N GLN A 332 -20.22 -13.25 -4.05
CA GLN A 332 -19.29 -13.29 -5.17
C GLN A 332 -18.68 -14.65 -5.35
N ASN A 333 -18.54 -15.01 -6.60
CA ASN A 333 -17.89 -16.24 -7.02
C ASN A 333 -16.54 -15.91 -7.69
N LEU A 334 -15.43 -16.38 -7.09
CA LEU A 334 -14.07 -16.09 -7.51
C LEU A 334 -13.45 -17.33 -8.15
N LEU A 335 -13.74 -17.50 -9.44
CA LEU A 335 -13.22 -18.62 -10.23
C LEU A 335 -11.83 -18.28 -10.79
N ALA A 336 -10.91 -19.24 -10.70
CA ALA A 336 -9.70 -19.26 -11.50
C ALA A 336 -9.47 -20.65 -12.09
N ALA A 337 -9.07 -20.73 -13.35
CA ALA A 337 -8.77 -21.97 -14.03
C ALA A 337 -7.63 -21.78 -15.03
N GLY A 338 -6.88 -22.84 -15.28
CA GLY A 338 -5.82 -22.76 -16.27
C GLY A 338 -5.14 -24.08 -16.57
N ILE A 339 -4.23 -24.00 -17.52
CA ILE A 339 -3.42 -25.09 -18.02
C ILE A 339 -1.96 -24.65 -18.09
N ASN A 340 -1.07 -25.50 -17.62
CA ASN A 340 0.37 -25.39 -17.86
C ASN A 340 0.81 -26.55 -18.75
N TYR A 341 1.63 -26.27 -19.73
CA TYR A 341 2.22 -27.26 -20.63
C TYR A 341 3.76 -27.19 -20.58
N ASN A 342 4.37 -28.21 -20.00
CA ASN A 342 5.82 -28.36 -19.93
C ASN A 342 6.30 -29.02 -21.23
N ILE A 343 6.71 -28.24 -22.24
CA ILE A 343 7.18 -28.75 -23.53
C ILE A 343 8.40 -29.67 -23.27
N ASN A 344 9.32 -29.17 -22.46
CA ASN A 344 10.49 -29.88 -21.93
C ASN A 344 10.98 -29.16 -20.66
N ASP A 345 12.09 -29.58 -20.08
CA ASP A 345 12.67 -29.02 -18.84
C ASP A 345 13.05 -27.53 -18.95
N ARG A 346 13.10 -26.97 -20.15
CA ARG A 346 13.49 -25.58 -20.38
C ARG A 346 12.33 -24.68 -20.79
N HIS A 347 11.28 -25.23 -21.37
CA HIS A 347 10.19 -24.47 -21.98
C HIS A 347 8.86 -24.84 -21.34
N ARG A 348 8.16 -23.83 -20.83
CA ARG A 348 6.82 -23.98 -20.27
C ARG A 348 5.89 -22.92 -20.82
N LEU A 349 4.68 -23.32 -21.20
CA LEU A 349 3.56 -22.45 -21.53
C LEU A 349 2.51 -22.50 -20.43
N ALA A 350 1.83 -21.40 -20.21
CA ALA A 350 0.71 -21.28 -19.28
C ALA A 350 -0.42 -20.48 -19.93
N LEU A 351 -1.65 -20.90 -19.71
CA LEU A 351 -2.85 -20.12 -20.03
C LEU A 351 -3.76 -20.18 -18.82
N ASP A 352 -4.12 -19.03 -18.27
CA ASP A 352 -4.98 -18.97 -17.10
C ASP A 352 -6.01 -17.85 -17.19
N TYR A 353 -7.11 -18.08 -16.51
CA TYR A 353 -8.17 -17.12 -16.23
C TYR A 353 -8.31 -16.99 -14.71
N GLY A 354 -8.59 -15.79 -14.24
CA GLY A 354 -8.90 -15.56 -12.84
C GLY A 354 -9.76 -14.33 -12.62
N ARG A 355 -10.70 -14.46 -11.69
CA ARG A 355 -11.55 -13.37 -11.20
C ARG A 355 -11.11 -12.96 -9.81
N THR A 356 -11.00 -11.64 -9.61
CA THR A 356 -10.74 -11.02 -8.30
C THR A 356 -11.76 -9.93 -8.03
N ILE A 357 -11.96 -9.64 -6.74
CA ILE A 357 -12.84 -8.58 -6.26
C ILE A 357 -12.06 -7.64 -5.34
N ALA A 358 -12.33 -6.33 -5.47
CA ALA A 358 -11.85 -5.32 -4.53
C ALA A 358 -13.05 -4.50 -4.04
N ARG A 359 -13.24 -4.46 -2.72
CA ARG A 359 -14.35 -3.72 -2.09
C ARG A 359 -13.96 -2.27 -1.86
N PRO A 360 -14.91 -1.32 -1.97
CA PRO A 360 -14.64 0.06 -1.58
C PRO A 360 -14.22 0.13 -0.11
N ASP A 361 -13.26 1.00 0.17
CA ASP A 361 -12.91 1.41 1.52
C ASP A 361 -14.14 2.02 2.21
N TYR A 362 -14.32 1.78 3.52
CA TYR A 362 -15.48 2.30 4.27
C TYR A 362 -15.60 3.83 4.22
N LYS A 363 -14.48 4.57 4.12
CA LYS A 363 -14.49 6.04 3.94
C LYS A 363 -15.12 6.47 2.63
N LYS A 364 -15.02 5.65 1.58
CA LYS A 364 -15.71 5.89 0.31
C LYS A 364 -17.23 5.60 0.38
N LEU A 365 -17.64 4.81 1.36
CA LEU A 365 -19.04 4.46 1.60
C LEU A 365 -19.73 5.42 2.58
N CYS A 366 -18.96 6.12 3.43
CA CYS A 366 -19.46 6.98 4.50
C CYS A 366 -20.29 8.17 3.94
N PRO A 367 -21.62 8.24 4.17
CA PRO A 367 -22.50 9.23 3.56
C PRO A 367 -22.46 10.60 4.26
N THR A 368 -21.44 10.88 5.04
CA THR A 368 -21.29 12.14 5.78
C THR A 368 -20.19 13.02 5.22
N LEU A 369 -20.35 14.32 5.46
CA LEU A 369 -19.47 15.35 4.93
C LEU A 369 -18.12 15.34 5.67
N MET A 370 -17.04 15.22 4.94
CA MET A 370 -15.66 15.29 5.45
C MET A 370 -14.94 16.49 4.83
N ILE A 371 -14.07 17.15 5.61
CA ILE A 371 -13.25 18.28 5.12
C ILE A 371 -12.10 17.71 4.28
N GLY A 372 -11.87 18.32 3.11
CA GLY A 372 -10.79 17.97 2.21
C GLY A 372 -9.44 18.60 2.61
N ASP A 373 -8.42 18.27 1.82
CA ASP A 373 -7.05 18.73 2.06
C ASP A 373 -6.82 20.19 1.65
N SER A 374 -7.61 20.71 0.72
CA SER A 374 -7.57 22.11 0.29
C SER A 374 -8.75 22.90 0.85
N GLU A 375 -8.60 24.21 0.97
CA GLU A 375 -9.69 25.09 1.39
C GLU A 375 -10.87 25.01 0.41
N GLY A 376 -12.08 24.82 0.92
CA GLY A 376 -13.31 24.70 0.13
C GLY A 376 -13.48 23.37 -0.59
N GLU A 377 -12.68 22.35 -0.26
CA GLU A 377 -12.90 20.97 -0.68
C GLU A 377 -13.60 20.17 0.42
N TYR A 378 -14.64 19.44 0.03
CA TYR A 378 -15.41 18.56 0.90
C TYR A 378 -15.62 17.22 0.21
N PHE A 379 -15.76 16.17 1.00
CA PHE A 379 -16.00 14.81 0.52
C PHE A 379 -17.25 14.25 1.17
N ILE A 380 -18.04 13.52 0.39
CA ILE A 380 -19.10 12.67 0.87
C ILE A 380 -18.96 11.30 0.22
N GLY A 381 -18.97 10.24 1.01
CA GLY A 381 -18.95 8.88 0.49
C GLY A 381 -20.29 8.49 -0.14
N ASN A 382 -20.29 7.38 -0.86
CA ASN A 382 -21.47 6.83 -1.52
C ASN A 382 -21.69 5.38 -1.06
N PRO A 383 -22.70 5.11 -0.22
CA PRO A 383 -22.99 3.75 0.25
C PRO A 383 -23.48 2.81 -0.86
N GLU A 384 -23.87 3.34 -2.03
CA GLU A 384 -24.32 2.55 -3.19
C GLU A 384 -23.15 2.04 -4.07
N LEU A 385 -21.90 2.27 -3.66
CA LEU A 385 -20.75 1.76 -4.39
C LEU A 385 -20.74 0.23 -4.40
N LEU A 386 -20.61 -0.30 -5.61
CA LEU A 386 -20.44 -1.73 -5.84
C LEU A 386 -18.95 -2.10 -5.79
N PRO A 387 -18.62 -3.35 -5.44
CA PRO A 387 -17.26 -3.83 -5.50
C PRO A 387 -16.71 -3.81 -6.94
N GLU A 388 -15.42 -3.47 -7.08
CA GLU A 388 -14.69 -3.64 -8.34
C GLU A 388 -14.49 -5.13 -8.61
N ILE A 389 -14.87 -5.59 -9.80
CA ILE A 389 -14.64 -6.95 -10.28
C ILE A 389 -13.62 -6.90 -11.39
N THR A 390 -12.58 -7.69 -11.28
CA THR A 390 -11.53 -7.82 -12.30
C THR A 390 -11.49 -9.24 -12.83
N ASP A 391 -11.75 -9.40 -14.12
CA ASP A 391 -11.52 -10.63 -14.87
C ASP A 391 -10.19 -10.52 -15.64
N LYS A 392 -9.31 -11.50 -15.50
CA LYS A 392 -8.00 -11.53 -16.16
C LYS A 392 -7.80 -12.84 -16.90
N ILE A 393 -7.35 -12.75 -18.16
CA ILE A 393 -6.81 -13.87 -18.93
C ILE A 393 -5.33 -13.61 -19.11
N ASN A 394 -4.49 -14.59 -18.87
CA ASN A 394 -3.06 -14.49 -18.96
C ASN A 394 -2.48 -15.65 -19.77
N PHE A 395 -1.60 -15.34 -20.73
CA PHE A 395 -0.76 -16.28 -21.43
C PHE A 395 0.69 -16.05 -21.00
N GLY A 396 1.32 -17.10 -20.48
CA GLY A 396 2.69 -17.07 -20.00
C GLY A 396 3.60 -18.01 -20.78
N TYR A 397 4.83 -17.57 -21.06
CA TYR A 397 5.91 -18.40 -21.58
C TYR A 397 7.14 -18.25 -20.72
N ASN A 398 7.68 -19.38 -20.24
CA ASN A 398 8.90 -19.42 -19.45
C ASN A 398 9.96 -20.23 -20.18
N TYR A 399 11.17 -19.66 -20.29
CA TYR A 399 12.36 -20.32 -20.77
C TYR A 399 13.46 -20.26 -19.69
N THR A 400 14.04 -21.41 -19.38
CA THR A 400 15.12 -21.51 -18.38
C THR A 400 16.27 -22.34 -18.95
N ARG A 401 17.47 -21.77 -18.96
CA ARG A 401 18.69 -22.48 -19.40
C ARG A 401 19.89 -22.02 -18.58
N SER A 402 20.45 -22.92 -17.77
CA SER A 402 21.60 -22.63 -16.92
C SER A 402 21.42 -21.33 -16.11
N ILE A 403 22.18 -20.30 -16.45
CA ILE A 403 22.16 -18.98 -15.78
C ILE A 403 21.09 -18.03 -16.33
N PHE A 404 20.36 -18.40 -17.39
CA PHE A 404 19.43 -17.51 -18.08
C PHE A 404 17.99 -17.94 -17.87
N VAL A 405 17.12 -17.00 -17.49
CA VAL A 405 15.67 -17.18 -17.36
C VAL A 405 14.97 -16.06 -18.12
N MET A 406 14.03 -16.41 -18.99
CA MET A 406 13.12 -15.47 -19.66
C MET A 406 11.69 -15.81 -19.31
N LYS A 407 10.90 -14.80 -18.94
CA LYS A 407 9.46 -14.92 -18.75
C LYS A 407 8.75 -13.87 -19.60
N LEU A 408 7.79 -14.31 -20.37
CA LEU A 408 6.90 -13.45 -21.14
C LEU A 408 5.46 -13.71 -20.68
N ASP A 409 4.79 -12.67 -20.22
CA ASP A 409 3.39 -12.68 -19.83
C ASP A 409 2.61 -11.72 -20.72
N ILE A 410 1.56 -12.20 -21.37
CA ILE A 410 0.61 -11.41 -22.16
C ILE A 410 -0.73 -11.53 -21.49
N ASN A 411 -1.36 -10.43 -21.12
CA ASN A 411 -2.62 -10.47 -20.41
C ASN A 411 -3.66 -9.50 -20.97
N TYR A 412 -4.90 -9.92 -20.86
CA TYR A 412 -6.07 -9.08 -21.00
C TYR A 412 -6.78 -9.00 -19.66
N ARG A 413 -7.16 -7.80 -19.25
CA ARG A 413 -7.85 -7.52 -17.98
C ARG A 413 -9.05 -6.62 -18.24
N ASN A 414 -10.21 -7.06 -17.76
CA ASN A 414 -11.44 -6.29 -17.74
C ASN A 414 -11.81 -5.95 -16.31
N LYS A 415 -11.89 -4.66 -16.01
CA LYS A 415 -12.34 -4.16 -14.72
C LYS A 415 -13.72 -3.54 -14.86
N ARG A 416 -14.59 -3.85 -13.90
CA ARG A 416 -15.96 -3.32 -13.81
C ARG A 416 -16.16 -2.70 -12.44
N ASN A 417 -17.00 -1.67 -12.37
CA ASN A 417 -17.36 -0.98 -11.14
C ASN A 417 -16.18 -0.32 -10.41
N THR A 418 -15.14 0.12 -11.12
CA THR A 418 -14.04 0.86 -10.51
C THR A 418 -14.59 2.13 -9.83
N ALA A 419 -14.30 2.29 -8.54
CA ALA A 419 -14.72 3.47 -7.80
C ALA A 419 -13.87 4.68 -8.22
N GLU A 420 -14.51 5.71 -8.72
CA GLU A 420 -13.87 6.95 -9.19
C GLU A 420 -14.39 8.15 -8.43
N LYS A 421 -13.45 9.05 -8.05
CA LYS A 421 -13.76 10.31 -7.37
C LYS A 421 -14.22 11.33 -8.41
N VAL A 422 -15.39 11.90 -8.23
CA VAL A 422 -16.00 12.91 -9.11
C VAL A 422 -16.51 14.10 -8.31
N ILE A 423 -16.68 15.25 -8.98
CA ILE A 423 -17.35 16.39 -8.38
C ILE A 423 -18.86 16.19 -8.48
N ASP A 424 -19.56 16.30 -7.35
CA ASP A 424 -21.02 16.32 -7.30
C ASP A 424 -21.52 17.74 -7.59
N LEU A 425 -21.90 17.97 -8.84
CA LEU A 425 -22.36 19.29 -9.29
C LEU A 425 -23.71 19.72 -8.70
N GLU A 426 -24.60 18.75 -8.42
CA GLU A 426 -25.91 19.06 -7.87
C GLU A 426 -25.81 19.45 -6.39
N LYS A 427 -25.10 18.65 -5.60
CA LYS A 427 -24.90 18.94 -4.18
C LYS A 427 -23.95 20.08 -3.89
N SER A 428 -23.02 20.39 -4.80
CA SER A 428 -22.14 21.57 -4.67
C SER A 428 -22.90 22.89 -4.70
N LYS A 429 -24.16 22.92 -5.17
CA LYS A 429 -25.05 24.10 -5.16
C LYS A 429 -25.87 24.24 -3.88
N ASP A 430 -26.15 23.14 -3.20
CA ASP A 430 -27.08 23.08 -2.06
C ASP A 430 -26.38 23.21 -0.70
N ILE A 431 -25.04 23.26 -0.67
CA ILE A 431 -24.32 23.41 0.57
C ILE A 431 -24.40 24.87 1.00
N THR A 432 -25.02 25.11 2.14
CA THR A 432 -25.28 26.43 2.70
C THR A 432 -24.05 27.19 3.18
N ASP A 433 -22.88 26.56 3.23
CA ASP A 433 -21.60 27.22 3.53
C ASP A 433 -21.10 28.00 2.32
N PRO A 434 -21.03 29.35 2.35
CA PRO A 434 -20.57 30.18 1.25
C PRO A 434 -19.09 29.94 0.88
N ASN A 435 -18.34 29.21 1.72
CA ASN A 435 -16.95 28.85 1.46
C ASN A 435 -16.83 27.46 0.77
N VAL A 436 -17.92 26.70 0.66
CA VAL A 436 -17.91 25.42 -0.06
C VAL A 436 -17.83 25.70 -1.55
N LYS A 437 -16.67 25.44 -2.14
CA LYS A 437 -16.46 25.60 -3.59
C LYS A 437 -16.66 24.31 -4.35
N THR A 438 -16.38 23.15 -3.71
CA THR A 438 -16.37 21.86 -4.42
C THR A 438 -16.69 20.69 -3.49
N LEU A 439 -17.75 19.95 -3.80
CA LEU A 439 -18.06 18.70 -3.14
C LEU A 439 -17.62 17.53 -4.04
N TYR A 440 -16.83 16.62 -3.49
CA TYR A 440 -16.43 15.39 -4.14
C TYR A 440 -17.24 14.21 -3.61
N THR A 441 -17.60 13.29 -4.50
CA THR A 441 -18.21 12.01 -4.16
C THR A 441 -17.54 10.89 -4.95
N TRP A 442 -18.00 9.67 -4.75
CA TRP A 442 -17.51 8.49 -5.43
C TRP A 442 -18.61 7.86 -6.26
N ILE A 443 -18.29 7.44 -7.48
CA ILE A 443 -19.20 6.69 -8.35
C ILE A 443 -18.51 5.44 -8.88
N ASN A 444 -19.27 4.42 -9.24
CA ASN A 444 -18.72 3.30 -9.98
C ASN A 444 -18.63 3.65 -11.47
N ASN A 445 -17.44 3.54 -12.02
CA ASN A 445 -17.23 3.60 -13.46
C ASN A 445 -17.55 2.25 -14.10
N LYS A 446 -18.07 2.27 -15.35
CA LYS A 446 -18.62 1.05 -15.94
C LYS A 446 -17.57 0.02 -16.29
N ARG A 447 -16.45 0.40 -16.92
CA ARG A 447 -15.52 -0.55 -17.50
C ARG A 447 -14.15 0.06 -17.80
N GLN A 448 -13.12 -0.72 -17.52
CA GLN A 448 -11.76 -0.49 -18.00
C GLN A 448 -11.24 -1.79 -18.62
N ASP A 449 -10.80 -1.75 -19.86
CA ASP A 449 -10.10 -2.84 -20.54
C ASP A 449 -8.60 -2.51 -20.59
N SER A 450 -7.76 -3.50 -20.27
CA SER A 450 -6.31 -3.36 -20.32
C SER A 450 -5.68 -4.54 -21.02
N PHE A 451 -4.80 -4.27 -21.99
CA PHE A 451 -3.93 -5.26 -22.62
C PHE A 451 -2.52 -5.02 -22.12
N GLY A 452 -1.93 -6.01 -21.49
CA GLY A 452 -0.59 -5.90 -20.88
C GLY A 452 0.36 -6.94 -21.44
N THR A 453 1.63 -6.55 -21.57
CA THR A 453 2.73 -7.47 -21.86
C THR A 453 3.86 -7.19 -20.89
N LYS A 454 4.38 -8.25 -20.26
CA LYS A 454 5.52 -8.16 -19.37
C LYS A 454 6.60 -9.13 -19.85
N LEU A 455 7.82 -8.63 -20.00
CA LEU A 455 9.03 -9.40 -20.28
C LEU A 455 9.98 -9.27 -19.09
N ASP A 456 10.41 -10.40 -18.52
CA ASP A 456 11.45 -10.46 -17.50
C ASP A 456 12.61 -11.31 -18.05
N LEU A 457 13.80 -10.77 -18.05
CA LEU A 457 15.05 -11.44 -18.42
C LEU A 457 15.98 -11.45 -17.20
N LYS A 458 16.39 -12.64 -16.78
CA LYS A 458 17.31 -12.82 -15.66
C LYS A 458 18.55 -13.55 -16.10
N MET A 459 19.70 -13.04 -15.68
CA MET A 459 20.98 -13.69 -15.83
C MET A 459 21.64 -13.81 -14.44
N ASP A 460 21.93 -15.04 -14.01
CA ASP A 460 22.55 -15.35 -12.72
C ASP A 460 23.98 -15.91 -12.93
N GLY A 461 24.86 -15.06 -13.44
CA GLY A 461 26.29 -15.38 -13.65
C GLY A 461 27.09 -15.23 -12.37
N LYS A 462 28.30 -15.81 -12.34
CA LYS A 462 29.20 -15.70 -11.19
C LYS A 462 29.74 -14.29 -10.99
N THR A 463 30.06 -13.61 -12.09
CA THR A 463 30.64 -12.25 -12.06
C THR A 463 29.59 -11.18 -12.23
N ILE A 464 28.54 -11.45 -12.99
CA ILE A 464 27.47 -10.51 -13.28
C ILE A 464 26.13 -11.22 -13.07
N LYS A 465 25.24 -10.57 -12.31
CA LYS A 465 23.81 -10.89 -12.25
C LYS A 465 23.06 -9.72 -12.82
N ALA A 466 22.07 -9.99 -13.65
CA ALA A 466 21.23 -8.96 -14.24
C ALA A 466 19.77 -9.38 -14.25
N ASP A 467 18.91 -8.46 -13.86
CA ASP A 467 17.46 -8.54 -14.04
C ASP A 467 17.04 -7.37 -14.94
N ILE A 468 16.45 -7.65 -16.09
CA ILE A 468 15.92 -6.66 -17.02
C ILE A 468 14.45 -6.94 -17.19
N TRP A 469 13.60 -5.94 -17.05
CA TRP A 469 12.17 -6.08 -17.29
C TRP A 469 11.63 -4.95 -18.14
N ALA A 470 10.57 -5.28 -18.87
CA ALA A 470 9.76 -4.32 -19.59
C ALA A 470 8.27 -4.67 -19.41
N VAL A 471 7.47 -3.67 -19.10
CA VAL A 471 6.03 -3.77 -18.97
C VAL A 471 5.39 -2.79 -19.92
N PHE A 472 4.48 -3.25 -20.76
CA PHE A 472 3.71 -2.43 -21.70
C PHE A 472 2.23 -2.59 -21.39
N ASN A 473 1.48 -1.50 -21.32
CA ASN A 473 0.05 -1.53 -21.12
C ASN A 473 -0.65 -0.64 -22.15
N TYR A 474 -1.76 -1.14 -22.65
CA TYR A 474 -2.70 -0.38 -23.44
C TYR A 474 -4.05 -0.41 -22.74
N ASP A 475 -4.43 0.73 -22.17
CA ASP A 475 -5.62 0.89 -21.35
C ASP A 475 -6.72 1.61 -22.14
N ILE A 476 -7.96 1.14 -22.03
CA ILE A 476 -9.16 1.73 -22.60
C ILE A 476 -10.12 2.04 -21.46
N TYR A 477 -10.36 3.31 -21.23
CA TYR A 477 -11.27 3.79 -20.18
C TYR A 477 -12.62 4.18 -20.81
N GLY A 478 -13.71 3.57 -20.34
CA GLY A 478 -15.06 3.93 -20.71
C GLY A 478 -15.83 4.50 -19.53
N ASN A 479 -16.42 5.68 -19.68
CA ASN A 479 -17.35 6.23 -18.71
C ASN A 479 -18.81 5.94 -19.08
N LYS A 480 -19.77 6.33 -18.20
CA LYS A 480 -21.22 6.18 -18.44
C LYS A 480 -21.70 6.97 -19.69
N GLU A 481 -20.97 7.98 -20.11
CA GLU A 481 -21.36 8.96 -21.13
C GLU A 481 -20.77 8.70 -22.52
N LYS A 482 -20.23 7.50 -22.77
CA LYS A 482 -19.66 7.04 -24.06
C LYS A 482 -18.33 7.67 -24.49
N THR A 483 -17.66 8.46 -23.69
CA THR A 483 -16.30 8.91 -24.00
C THR A 483 -15.30 7.81 -23.70
N THR A 484 -14.57 7.39 -24.71
CA THR A 484 -13.51 6.36 -24.58
C THR A 484 -12.17 7.08 -24.64
N LYS A 485 -11.38 6.99 -23.56
CA LYS A 485 -9.97 7.39 -23.60
C LYS A 485 -9.08 6.18 -23.71
N LYS A 486 -8.00 6.32 -24.45
CA LYS A 486 -7.00 5.27 -24.69
C LYS A 486 -5.66 5.76 -24.23
N ASP A 487 -4.92 4.92 -23.54
CA ASP A 487 -3.59 5.21 -23.02
C ASP A 487 -2.62 4.09 -23.34
N PHE A 488 -1.43 4.42 -23.78
CA PHE A 488 -0.32 3.50 -23.93
C PHE A 488 0.80 3.93 -22.98
N ASN A 489 1.10 3.10 -21.99
CA ASN A 489 2.16 3.35 -21.03
C ASN A 489 3.10 2.17 -20.91
N PHE A 490 4.33 2.45 -20.53
CA PHE A 490 5.33 1.41 -20.33
C PHE A 490 6.30 1.73 -19.20
N GLU A 491 6.86 0.68 -18.64
CA GLU A 491 7.95 0.72 -17.66
C GLU A 491 9.06 -0.20 -18.16
N VAL A 492 10.30 0.30 -18.12
CA VAL A 492 11.51 -0.49 -18.42
C VAL A 492 12.49 -0.31 -17.29
N GLY A 493 13.03 -1.42 -16.80
CA GLY A 493 13.97 -1.35 -15.70
C GLY A 493 15.08 -2.40 -15.82
N THR A 494 16.16 -2.14 -15.08
CA THR A 494 17.28 -3.06 -14.94
C THR A 494 17.88 -2.98 -13.56
N ASN A 495 18.23 -4.15 -13.01
CA ASN A 495 19.12 -4.28 -11.85
C ASN A 495 20.33 -5.07 -12.27
N ILE A 496 21.51 -4.55 -12.00
CA ILE A 496 22.79 -5.19 -12.36
C ILE A 496 23.65 -5.25 -11.11
N ASP A 497 24.07 -6.47 -10.76
CA ASP A 497 25.07 -6.73 -9.74
C ASP A 497 26.37 -7.17 -10.41
N VAL A 498 27.46 -6.48 -10.17
CA VAL A 498 28.80 -6.83 -10.62
C VAL A 498 29.63 -7.26 -9.40
N PHE A 499 30.08 -8.50 -9.40
CA PHE A 499 30.94 -9.04 -8.36
C PHE A 499 32.41 -8.81 -8.78
N LEU A 500 33.03 -7.77 -8.20
CA LEU A 500 34.45 -7.45 -8.48
C LEU A 500 35.39 -8.54 -7.93
N ASN A 501 34.96 -9.14 -6.81
CA ASN A 501 35.55 -10.34 -6.21
C ASN A 501 34.53 -10.98 -5.24
N GLU A 502 34.93 -12.04 -4.54
CA GLU A 502 34.03 -12.77 -3.61
C GLU A 502 33.49 -11.91 -2.46
N THR A 503 34.13 -10.79 -2.12
CA THR A 503 33.79 -9.92 -1.01
C THR A 503 33.26 -8.54 -1.42
N THR A 504 33.37 -8.19 -2.71
CA THR A 504 33.08 -6.82 -3.17
C THR A 504 32.08 -6.85 -4.31
N LYS A 505 31.01 -6.10 -4.17
CA LYS A 505 29.91 -6.03 -5.13
C LYS A 505 29.52 -4.58 -5.41
N LEU A 506 29.32 -4.27 -6.70
CA LEU A 506 28.69 -3.06 -7.18
C LEU A 506 27.30 -3.42 -7.71
N SER A 507 26.27 -2.74 -7.22
CA SER A 507 24.87 -2.92 -7.66
C SER A 507 24.37 -1.62 -8.24
N SER A 508 23.67 -1.68 -9.38
CA SER A 508 22.97 -0.54 -9.97
C SER A 508 21.53 -0.90 -10.27
N SER A 509 20.64 0.07 -10.14
CA SER A 509 19.27 -0.05 -10.64
C SER A 509 18.89 1.19 -11.44
N LEU A 510 18.21 0.99 -12.56
CA LEU A 510 17.66 2.05 -13.39
C LEU A 510 16.25 1.65 -13.78
N VAL A 511 15.29 2.54 -13.57
CA VAL A 511 13.89 2.35 -13.96
C VAL A 511 13.41 3.60 -14.67
N TYR A 512 12.84 3.42 -15.85
CA TYR A 512 12.10 4.44 -16.57
C TYR A 512 10.63 4.09 -16.58
N ILE A 513 9.78 5.02 -16.22
CA ILE A 513 8.32 4.91 -16.22
C ILE A 513 7.79 6.00 -17.16
N SER A 514 7.10 5.60 -18.21
CA SER A 514 6.49 6.56 -19.16
C SER A 514 5.36 7.33 -18.51
N ALA A 515 4.97 8.44 -19.10
CA ALA A 515 3.74 9.14 -18.73
C ALA A 515 2.54 8.19 -18.84
N LYS A 516 1.56 8.37 -17.93
CA LYS A 516 0.33 7.59 -17.88
C LYS A 516 -0.88 8.50 -17.84
N GLN A 517 -1.82 8.27 -18.76
CA GLN A 517 -3.08 9.00 -18.85
C GLN A 517 -4.24 8.13 -18.37
N SER A 518 -5.10 8.67 -17.51
CA SER A 518 -6.38 8.10 -17.12
C SER A 518 -7.54 8.92 -17.71
N ALA A 519 -8.78 8.62 -17.32
CA ALA A 519 -9.93 9.39 -17.80
C ALA A 519 -9.82 10.90 -17.47
N TYR A 520 -9.24 11.25 -16.31
CA TYR A 520 -9.19 12.63 -15.81
C TYR A 520 -7.81 13.09 -15.34
N ASN A 521 -6.80 12.22 -15.40
CA ASN A 521 -5.47 12.51 -14.89
C ASN A 521 -4.39 12.13 -15.89
N LEU A 522 -3.35 12.95 -15.98
CA LEU A 522 -2.07 12.65 -16.62
C LEU A 522 -1.00 12.64 -15.53
N LYS A 523 -0.27 11.55 -15.39
CA LYS A 523 0.95 11.47 -14.59
C LYS A 523 2.14 11.46 -15.53
N GLY A 524 3.07 12.38 -15.32
CA GLY A 524 4.28 12.51 -16.13
C GLY A 524 5.22 11.34 -15.97
N GLU A 525 6.20 11.28 -16.83
CA GLU A 525 7.24 10.27 -16.81
C GLU A 525 8.16 10.40 -15.60
N ASN A 526 8.76 9.28 -15.17
CA ASN A 526 9.72 9.25 -14.08
C ASN A 526 10.96 8.39 -14.43
N VAL A 527 12.11 8.78 -13.87
CA VAL A 527 13.38 8.03 -13.97
C VAL A 527 13.96 7.88 -12.58
N LEU A 528 14.19 6.65 -12.16
CA LEU A 528 14.80 6.32 -10.87
C LEU A 528 16.13 5.61 -11.12
N ALA A 529 17.21 6.10 -10.52
CA ALA A 529 18.53 5.49 -10.63
C ALA A 529 19.19 5.40 -9.27
N ASN A 530 19.71 4.20 -8.94
CA ASN A 530 20.41 3.95 -7.68
C ASN A 530 21.73 3.25 -7.97
N LEU A 531 22.74 3.51 -7.12
CA LEU A 531 24.04 2.86 -7.16
C LEU A 531 24.45 2.46 -5.75
N ARG A 532 24.87 1.21 -5.57
CA ARG A 532 25.30 0.67 -4.29
C ARG A 532 26.62 -0.07 -4.42
N PHE A 533 27.57 0.30 -3.61
CA PHE A 533 28.81 -0.43 -3.38
C PHE A 533 28.69 -1.19 -2.05
N SER A 534 29.06 -2.47 -2.03
CA SER A 534 29.05 -3.30 -0.83
C SER A 534 30.33 -4.13 -0.73
N LYS A 535 30.81 -4.31 0.51
CA LYS A 535 32.00 -5.09 0.80
C LYS A 535 31.82 -5.92 2.07
N THR A 536 32.05 -7.22 1.96
CA THR A 536 32.18 -8.12 3.11
C THR A 536 33.58 -8.00 3.69
N LEU A 537 33.72 -7.52 4.92
CA LEU A 537 35.02 -7.36 5.60
C LEU A 537 35.51 -8.66 6.20
N ILE A 538 34.62 -9.34 6.93
CA ILE A 538 34.82 -10.67 7.52
C ILE A 538 33.55 -11.49 7.32
N LYS A 539 33.63 -12.80 7.52
CA LYS A 539 32.44 -13.67 7.42
C LYS A 539 31.29 -13.11 8.27
N GLY A 540 30.18 -12.84 7.63
CA GLY A 540 28.96 -12.30 8.28
C GLY A 540 28.91 -10.78 8.43
N LEU A 541 29.98 -10.01 8.17
CA LEU A 541 30.00 -8.55 8.30
C LEU A 541 30.09 -7.87 6.94
N ASP A 542 29.03 -7.22 6.51
CA ASP A 542 28.94 -6.45 5.27
C ASP A 542 28.84 -4.95 5.59
N LEU A 543 29.65 -4.15 4.88
CA LEU A 543 29.49 -2.70 4.79
C LEU A 543 28.95 -2.31 3.42
N TYR A 544 28.15 -1.26 3.35
CA TYR A 544 27.70 -0.72 2.09
C TYR A 544 27.52 0.80 2.10
N ALA A 545 27.68 1.37 0.91
CA ALA A 545 27.34 2.75 0.59
C ALA A 545 26.38 2.74 -0.61
N GLU A 546 25.33 3.52 -0.55
CA GLU A 546 24.29 3.57 -1.58
C GLU A 546 23.93 5.02 -1.89
N LEU A 547 23.88 5.36 -3.18
CA LEU A 547 23.29 6.59 -3.70
C LEU A 547 21.92 6.24 -4.26
N LYS A 548 20.88 6.91 -3.77
CA LYS A 548 19.49 6.72 -4.19
C LYS A 548 19.01 7.94 -4.95
N ASP A 549 18.18 7.68 -5.95
CA ASP A 549 17.54 8.67 -6.81
C ASP A 549 18.52 9.69 -7.39
N ILE A 550 19.57 9.20 -8.06
CA ILE A 550 20.65 10.02 -8.61
C ILE A 550 20.11 11.05 -9.62
N VAL A 551 19.03 10.72 -10.33
CA VAL A 551 18.43 11.59 -11.36
C VAL A 551 17.66 12.74 -10.74
N ASP A 552 16.97 12.53 -9.61
CA ASP A 552 16.25 13.56 -8.85
C ASP A 552 15.19 14.28 -9.71
N LYS A 553 14.34 13.52 -10.37
CA LYS A 553 13.34 14.06 -11.31
C LYS A 553 12.02 14.34 -10.61
N ASP A 554 11.46 15.53 -10.84
CA ASP A 554 10.11 15.87 -10.41
C ASP A 554 9.07 15.11 -11.22
N ILE A 555 8.05 14.60 -10.53
CA ILE A 555 6.89 13.96 -11.14
C ILE A 555 5.82 15.02 -11.39
N TYR A 556 5.47 15.16 -12.65
CA TYR A 556 4.42 16.05 -13.12
C TYR A 556 3.08 15.34 -13.13
N GLU A 557 2.02 16.00 -12.64
CA GLU A 557 0.66 15.47 -12.67
C GLU A 557 -0.32 16.55 -13.11
N GLU A 558 -1.22 16.20 -14.03
CA GLU A 558 -2.36 17.02 -14.43
C GLU A 558 -3.67 16.32 -14.05
N THR A 559 -4.61 17.11 -13.54
CA THR A 559 -5.99 16.68 -13.34
C THR A 559 -6.90 17.68 -14.04
N TRP A 560 -7.80 17.20 -14.90
CA TRP A 560 -8.75 18.08 -15.59
C TRP A 560 -10.18 17.58 -15.45
N ASN A 561 -11.10 18.57 -15.52
CA ASN A 561 -12.53 18.30 -15.60
C ASN A 561 -13.12 19.24 -16.67
N ALA A 562 -13.52 18.66 -17.81
CA ALA A 562 -14.03 19.40 -18.94
C ALA A 562 -15.36 20.13 -18.64
N ASP A 563 -16.23 19.54 -17.81
CA ASP A 563 -17.54 20.10 -17.47
C ASP A 563 -17.42 21.34 -16.59
N LEU A 564 -16.32 21.46 -15.84
CA LEU A 564 -16.01 22.58 -14.97
C LEU A 564 -14.95 23.52 -15.56
N ASN A 565 -14.42 23.25 -16.76
CA ASN A 565 -13.24 23.91 -17.31
C ASN A 565 -12.12 24.04 -16.25
N TYR A 566 -11.82 22.95 -15.57
CA TYR A 566 -10.89 22.90 -14.46
C TYR A 566 -9.63 22.14 -14.86
N LEU A 567 -8.47 22.73 -14.63
CA LEU A 567 -7.17 22.11 -14.80
C LEU A 567 -6.34 22.34 -13.54
N LYS A 568 -5.89 21.27 -12.92
CA LYS A 568 -4.91 21.27 -11.83
C LYS A 568 -3.61 20.64 -12.32
N VAL A 569 -2.53 21.38 -12.19
CA VAL A 569 -1.17 20.92 -12.51
C VAL A 569 -0.37 20.87 -11.23
N SER A 570 0.32 19.78 -10.97
CA SER A 570 1.21 19.63 -9.83
C SER A 570 2.54 19.01 -10.23
N SER A 571 3.61 19.41 -9.56
CA SER A 571 4.93 18.80 -9.66
C SER A 571 5.41 18.39 -8.27
N THR A 572 5.86 17.16 -8.11
CA THR A 572 6.28 16.61 -6.83
C THR A 572 7.55 15.81 -7.00
N ASN A 573 8.53 16.04 -6.14
CA ASN A 573 9.69 15.15 -5.99
C ASN A 573 9.60 14.41 -4.65
N PRO A 574 9.15 13.16 -4.64
CA PRO A 574 8.91 12.45 -3.38
C PRO A 574 10.16 11.81 -2.77
N MET A 575 11.24 11.65 -3.52
CA MET A 575 12.38 10.85 -3.06
C MET A 575 13.67 11.64 -2.83
N HIS A 576 13.97 12.63 -3.61
CA HIS A 576 15.21 13.39 -3.59
C HIS A 576 16.51 12.56 -3.49
N ARG A 577 17.60 13.07 -4.02
CA ARG A 577 18.92 12.42 -3.93
C ARG A 577 19.30 12.15 -2.48
N SER A 578 19.70 10.93 -2.19
CA SER A 578 20.16 10.56 -0.85
C SER A 578 21.37 9.63 -0.91
N ALA A 579 22.22 9.72 0.11
CA ALA A 579 23.34 8.82 0.34
C ALA A 579 23.10 8.04 1.64
N VAL A 580 23.27 6.72 1.58
CA VAL A 580 23.06 5.82 2.72
C VAL A 580 24.35 5.05 2.99
N LEU A 581 24.79 5.04 4.24
CA LEU A 581 25.82 4.13 4.72
C LEU A 581 25.18 3.08 5.62
N GLY A 582 25.57 1.83 5.46
CA GLY A 582 24.98 0.77 6.26
C GLY A 582 25.95 -0.34 6.61
N ILE A 583 25.64 -1.01 7.71
CA ILE A 583 26.33 -2.19 8.20
C ILE A 583 25.33 -3.31 8.43
N LYS A 584 25.68 -4.52 8.05
CA LYS A 584 24.90 -5.73 8.30
C LYS A 584 25.81 -6.80 8.88
N TYR A 585 25.42 -7.39 9.99
CA TYR A 585 26.13 -8.50 10.60
C TYR A 585 25.20 -9.69 10.80
N LEU A 586 25.67 -10.87 10.35
CA LEU A 586 25.00 -12.16 10.51
C LEU A 586 25.88 -13.06 11.39
N PHE A 587 25.32 -13.64 12.42
CA PHE A 587 26.02 -14.52 13.37
C PHE A 587 25.26 -15.83 13.64
#